data_efcb6cef9117ab7968f12498c651ee09
#
_entry.id   efcb6cef9117ab7968f12498c651ee09
#
_cell.length_a   1.000
_cell.length_b   1.000
_cell.length_c   1.000
_cell.angle_alpha   90.00
_cell.angle_beta   90.00
_cell.angle_gamma   90.00
#
_symmetry.space_group_name_H-M   'P 1'
#
loop_
_entity.id
_entity.type
_entity.pdbx_description
1 polymer ?
#
loop_
_entity_poly.entity_id
_entity_poly.type
_entity_poly.pdbx_seq_one_letter_code
_entity_poly.pdbx_strand_id
1 'polypeptide(L)'
;MADLRITGADQFAAVAKELKKVGDKELQKELYSAINRATKPMRAEAKKSAAANLPKAGGLNKRVARARMSTRRRTGKNPGVKVVATGMSQLGLMDKGRVRHPVWGNRGRWVNQPIPDAEGWFTKPMEDGATDVRREIVKTLDRIAKKLARRY
;
A
#
# COMPACT_ATOMS: atom_id res chain seq x y z
N MET A 1 5.43 -3.71 7.97
CA MET A 1 4.45 -3.24 7.00
C MET A 1 4.55 -1.74 6.89
N ALA A 2 4.77 -1.22 5.70
CA ALA A 2 4.67 0.21 5.47
C ALA A 2 3.18 0.57 5.37
N ASP A 3 2.68 1.31 6.34
CA ASP A 3 1.31 1.82 6.35
C ASP A 3 1.31 3.22 5.75
N LEU A 4 0.69 3.38 4.58
CA LEU A 4 0.41 4.69 4.04
C LEU A 4 -0.77 5.29 4.81
N ARG A 5 -0.52 6.29 5.64
CA ARG A 5 -1.57 7.08 6.27
C ARG A 5 -1.97 8.21 5.33
N ILE A 6 -3.17 8.10 4.77
CA ILE A 6 -3.75 9.20 4.01
C ILE A 6 -4.47 10.09 5.01
N THR A 7 -3.98 11.32 5.21
CA THR A 7 -4.68 12.35 5.96
C THR A 7 -5.94 12.74 5.18
N GLY A 8 -7.07 12.73 5.80
CA GLY A 8 -8.42 12.73 5.22
C GLY A 8 -9.18 11.49 5.67
N ALA A 9 -8.58 10.74 6.61
CA ALA A 9 -9.14 9.52 7.17
C ALA A 9 -10.54 9.74 7.77
N ASP A 10 -10.80 10.91 8.35
CA ASP A 10 -12.09 11.24 8.94
C ASP A 10 -13.18 11.34 7.90
N GLN A 11 -12.92 12.02 6.78
CA GLN A 11 -13.86 12.11 5.65
C GLN A 11 -14.08 10.73 5.01
N PHE A 12 -13.02 9.96 4.85
CA PHE A 12 -13.13 8.59 4.35
C PHE A 12 -13.98 7.71 5.28
N ALA A 13 -13.74 7.79 6.59
CA ALA A 13 -14.50 7.05 7.59
C ALA A 13 -15.98 7.43 7.60
N ALA A 14 -16.27 8.73 7.53
CA ALA A 14 -17.64 9.25 7.51
C ALA A 14 -18.39 8.75 6.26
N VAL A 15 -17.82 8.92 5.07
CA VAL A 15 -18.45 8.47 3.82
C VAL A 15 -18.58 6.95 3.77
N ALA A 16 -17.55 6.20 4.19
CA ALA A 16 -17.60 4.73 4.22
C ALA A 16 -18.68 4.22 5.20
N LYS A 17 -18.86 4.89 6.34
CA LYS A 17 -19.88 4.57 7.33
C LYS A 17 -21.29 4.82 6.78
N GLU A 18 -21.53 5.97 6.14
CA GLU A 18 -22.81 6.30 5.52
C GLU A 18 -23.14 5.35 4.36
N LEU A 19 -22.17 5.04 3.50
CA LEU A 19 -22.35 4.05 2.43
C LEU A 19 -22.71 2.67 2.95
N LYS A 20 -22.15 2.27 4.09
CA LYS A 20 -22.47 1.01 4.74
C LYS A 20 -23.89 1.04 5.33
N LYS A 21 -24.28 2.15 5.97
CA LYS A 21 -25.59 2.36 6.58
C LYS A 21 -26.71 2.34 5.54
N VAL A 22 -26.50 3.03 4.43
CA VAL A 22 -27.47 3.10 3.33
C VAL A 22 -27.50 1.80 2.51
N GLY A 23 -26.43 0.99 2.57
CA GLY A 23 -26.33 -0.27 1.82
C GLY A 23 -26.07 -0.09 0.33
N ASP A 24 -25.64 1.09 -0.11
CA ASP A 24 -25.36 1.39 -1.51
C ASP A 24 -24.08 0.70 -1.99
N LYS A 25 -24.24 -0.52 -2.50
CA LYS A 25 -23.13 -1.34 -2.99
C LYS A 25 -22.45 -0.76 -4.23
N GLU A 26 -23.17 -0.01 -5.04
CA GLU A 26 -22.65 0.61 -6.27
C GLU A 26 -21.66 1.74 -5.93
N LEU A 27 -22.04 2.64 -5.04
CA LEU A 27 -21.17 3.71 -4.58
C LEU A 27 -19.98 3.18 -3.76
N GLN A 28 -20.16 2.12 -2.98
CA GLN A 28 -19.04 1.43 -2.33
C GLN A 28 -18.04 0.90 -3.35
N LYS A 29 -18.51 0.25 -4.41
CA LYS A 29 -17.66 -0.27 -5.49
C LYS A 29 -16.94 0.86 -6.22
N GLU A 30 -17.62 1.98 -6.48
CA GLU A 30 -17.01 3.18 -7.07
C GLU A 30 -15.87 3.72 -6.21
N LEU A 31 -16.06 3.84 -4.91
CA LEU A 31 -15.04 4.29 -3.97
C LEU A 31 -13.81 3.39 -4.01
N TYR A 32 -13.99 2.08 -3.93
CA TYR A 32 -12.86 1.14 -3.93
C TYR A 32 -12.14 1.08 -5.26
N SER A 33 -12.86 1.19 -6.36
CA SER A 33 -12.27 1.26 -7.69
C SER A 33 -11.39 2.51 -7.84
N ALA A 34 -11.86 3.65 -7.35
CA ALA A 34 -11.10 4.90 -7.38
C ALA A 34 -9.82 4.82 -6.53
N ILE A 35 -9.91 4.27 -5.32
CA ILE A 35 -8.76 4.07 -4.44
C ILE A 35 -7.72 3.15 -5.10
N ASN A 36 -8.16 2.04 -5.66
CA ASN A 36 -7.27 1.09 -6.31
C ASN A 36 -6.59 1.70 -7.54
N ARG A 37 -7.29 2.50 -8.31
CA ARG A 37 -6.76 3.24 -9.46
C ARG A 37 -5.75 4.30 -9.04
N ALA A 38 -6.08 5.09 -8.01
CA ALA A 38 -5.20 6.14 -7.50
C ALA A 38 -3.88 5.59 -6.94
N THR A 39 -3.90 4.41 -6.32
CA THR A 39 -2.70 3.77 -5.75
C THR A 39 -1.89 2.94 -6.75
N LYS A 40 -2.40 2.73 -7.96
CA LYS A 40 -1.72 1.93 -8.99
C LYS A 40 -0.33 2.47 -9.38
N PRO A 41 -0.13 3.79 -9.61
CA PRO A 41 1.20 4.35 -9.92
C PRO A 41 2.21 4.10 -8.80
N MET A 42 1.82 4.29 -7.54
CA MET A 42 2.71 4.06 -6.39
C MET A 42 3.20 2.60 -6.32
N ARG A 43 2.30 1.66 -6.57
CA ARG A 43 2.65 0.23 -6.60
C ARG A 43 3.60 -0.10 -7.76
N ALA A 44 3.43 0.56 -8.90
CA ALA A 44 4.33 0.42 -10.05
C ALA A 44 5.72 0.97 -9.74
N GLU A 45 5.80 2.16 -9.12
CA GLU A 45 7.07 2.75 -8.72
C GLU A 45 7.78 1.93 -7.63
N ALA A 46 7.06 1.37 -6.67
CA ALA A 46 7.65 0.45 -5.68
C ALA A 46 8.25 -0.79 -6.34
N LYS A 47 7.61 -1.35 -7.36
CA LYS A 47 8.15 -2.47 -8.13
C LYS A 47 9.41 -2.11 -8.92
N LYS A 48 9.44 -0.93 -9.53
CA LYS A 48 10.65 -0.42 -10.21
C LYS A 48 11.78 -0.20 -9.22
N SER A 49 11.49 0.41 -8.08
CA SER A 49 12.43 0.61 -7.00
C SER A 49 12.99 -0.71 -6.47
N ALA A 50 12.15 -1.72 -6.28
CA ALA A 50 12.60 -3.06 -5.89
C ALA A 50 13.55 -3.67 -6.93
N ALA A 51 13.21 -3.57 -8.21
CA ALA A 51 14.04 -4.10 -9.30
C ALA A 51 15.42 -3.42 -9.38
N ALA A 52 15.49 -2.12 -9.06
CA ALA A 52 16.71 -1.32 -9.12
C ALA A 52 17.60 -1.49 -7.89
N ASN A 53 16.99 -1.47 -6.69
CA ASN A 53 17.72 -1.28 -5.42
C ASN A 53 17.90 -2.57 -4.60
N LEU A 54 17.09 -3.61 -4.84
CA LEU A 54 17.27 -4.89 -4.14
C LEU A 54 18.38 -5.72 -4.77
N PRO A 55 19.05 -6.61 -3.99
CA PRO A 55 20.13 -7.46 -4.48
C PRO A 55 19.73 -8.26 -5.72
N LYS A 56 20.56 -8.18 -6.75
CA LYS A 56 20.39 -8.94 -7.99
C LYS A 56 20.86 -10.38 -7.85
N ALA A 57 21.92 -10.57 -7.05
CA ALA A 57 22.41 -11.91 -6.69
C ALA A 57 21.29 -12.69 -5.97
N GLY A 58 21.06 -13.94 -6.38
CA GLY A 58 19.96 -14.74 -5.87
C GLY A 58 18.55 -14.33 -6.36
N GLY A 59 18.44 -13.31 -7.22
CA GLY A 59 17.20 -12.90 -7.87
C GLY A 59 16.15 -12.25 -6.96
N LEU A 60 16.55 -11.75 -5.77
CA LEU A 60 15.63 -11.11 -4.83
C LEU A 60 14.90 -9.91 -5.46
N ASN A 61 15.61 -9.07 -6.20
CA ASN A 61 15.05 -7.92 -6.91
C ASN A 61 13.92 -8.31 -7.86
N LYS A 62 14.13 -9.35 -8.69
CA LYS A 62 13.11 -9.84 -9.63
C LYS A 62 11.92 -10.47 -8.90
N ARG A 63 12.19 -11.22 -7.84
CA ARG A 63 11.15 -11.89 -7.03
C ARG A 63 10.24 -10.85 -6.37
N VAL A 64 10.80 -9.81 -5.78
CA VAL A 64 10.04 -8.74 -5.12
C VAL A 64 9.32 -7.86 -6.14
N ALA A 65 9.96 -7.50 -7.26
CA ALA A 65 9.34 -6.73 -8.33
C ALA A 65 8.11 -7.43 -8.96
N ARG A 66 8.10 -8.77 -8.99
CA ARG A 66 6.97 -9.58 -9.46
C ARG A 66 5.91 -9.84 -8.40
N ALA A 67 6.17 -9.52 -7.14
CA ALA A 67 5.22 -9.77 -6.07
C ALA A 67 3.89 -9.04 -6.32
N ARG A 68 2.80 -9.69 -5.93
CA ARG A 68 1.48 -9.08 -6.02
C ARG A 68 1.35 -8.00 -4.95
N MET A 69 1.25 -6.75 -5.39
CA MET A 69 0.90 -5.63 -4.53
C MET A 69 -0.57 -5.27 -4.72
N SER A 70 -1.29 -5.14 -3.63
CA SER A 70 -2.70 -4.82 -3.63
C SER A 70 -3.01 -3.72 -2.62
N THR A 71 -4.12 -3.03 -2.84
CA THR A 71 -4.62 -2.01 -1.94
C THR A 71 -5.73 -2.61 -1.10
N ARG A 72 -5.62 -2.46 0.21
CA ARG A 72 -6.63 -2.88 1.18
C ARG A 72 -7.13 -1.69 1.97
N ARG A 73 -8.40 -1.69 2.31
CA ARG A 73 -8.98 -0.73 3.25
C ARG A 73 -8.70 -1.17 4.68
N ARG A 74 -8.50 -0.19 5.54
CA ARG A 74 -8.55 -0.38 7.00
C ARG A 74 -9.89 0.14 7.51
N THR A 75 -10.56 -0.67 8.29
CA THR A 75 -11.77 -0.30 9.05
C THR A 75 -11.43 -0.37 10.53
N GLY A 76 -12.08 0.44 11.37
CA GLY A 76 -11.84 0.47 12.82
C GLY A 76 -11.39 1.84 13.32
N LYS A 77 -10.65 1.89 14.43
CA LYS A 77 -10.22 3.14 15.08
C LYS A 77 -9.41 4.08 14.17
N ASN A 78 -8.63 3.51 13.25
CA ASN A 78 -7.82 4.27 12.29
C ASN A 78 -8.19 3.83 10.87
N PRO A 79 -9.30 4.33 10.32
CA PRO A 79 -9.69 4.01 8.95
C PRO A 79 -8.69 4.57 7.95
N GLY A 80 -8.56 3.90 6.83
CA GLY A 80 -7.60 4.35 5.80
C GLY A 80 -7.39 3.31 4.70
N VAL A 81 -6.38 3.55 3.91
CA VAL A 81 -5.96 2.70 2.80
C VAL A 81 -4.55 2.19 3.07
N LYS A 82 -4.33 0.92 2.81
CA LYS A 82 -3.07 0.23 3.01
C LYS A 82 -2.65 -0.48 1.73
N VAL A 83 -1.42 -0.26 1.30
CA VAL A 83 -0.79 -1.08 0.26
C VAL A 83 -0.07 -2.25 0.90
N VAL A 84 -0.36 -3.46 0.43
CA VAL A 84 0.25 -4.70 0.92
C VAL A 84 0.91 -5.46 -0.22
N ALA A 85 2.07 -6.04 0.07
CA ALA A 85 2.74 -6.99 -0.83
C ALA A 85 2.52 -8.41 -0.30
N THR A 86 1.87 -9.24 -1.10
CA THR A 86 1.53 -10.62 -0.72
C THR A 86 2.78 -11.49 -0.77
N GLY A 87 2.96 -12.35 0.23
CA GLY A 87 4.10 -13.28 0.31
C GLY A 87 5.42 -12.62 0.71
N MET A 88 5.39 -11.39 1.21
CA MET A 88 6.56 -10.62 1.63
C MET A 88 6.61 -10.47 3.15
N SER A 89 6.95 -11.53 3.87
CA SER A 89 7.04 -11.52 5.34
C SER A 89 8.12 -10.55 5.86
N GLN A 90 9.15 -10.29 5.08
CA GLN A 90 10.27 -9.43 5.46
C GLN A 90 10.24 -8.04 4.79
N LEU A 91 9.11 -7.61 4.23
CA LEU A 91 9.01 -6.34 3.52
C LEU A 91 9.54 -5.16 4.36
N GLY A 92 9.10 -5.04 5.59
CA GLY A 92 9.53 -3.96 6.48
C GLY A 92 11.01 -4.03 6.86
N LEU A 93 11.60 -5.24 6.93
CA LEU A 93 13.03 -5.40 7.19
C LEU A 93 13.85 -5.01 5.96
N MET A 94 13.42 -5.44 4.77
CA MET A 94 14.07 -5.08 3.51
C MET A 94 13.98 -3.58 3.24
N ASP A 95 12.85 -2.93 3.57
CA ASP A 95 12.68 -1.49 3.44
C ASP A 95 13.59 -0.69 4.38
N LYS A 96 14.04 -1.31 5.49
CA LYS A 96 15.08 -0.78 6.39
C LYS A 96 16.51 -1.14 5.96
N GLY A 97 16.71 -1.63 4.75
CA GLY A 97 18.00 -2.00 4.22
C GLY A 97 18.61 -3.26 4.84
N ARG A 98 17.79 -4.22 5.24
CA ARG A 98 18.23 -5.48 5.84
C ARG A 98 17.43 -6.66 5.33
N VAL A 99 18.05 -7.82 5.27
CA VAL A 99 17.38 -9.10 5.01
C VAL A 99 17.82 -10.13 6.04
N ARG A 100 16.90 -10.95 6.51
CA ARG A 100 17.18 -12.04 7.42
C ARG A 100 17.16 -13.36 6.66
N HIS A 101 18.23 -14.12 6.74
CA HIS A 101 18.32 -15.43 6.10
C HIS A 101 19.08 -16.44 6.95
N PRO A 102 18.85 -17.76 6.74
CA PRO A 102 19.63 -18.80 7.42
C PRO A 102 21.06 -18.86 6.87
N VAL A 103 22.03 -19.07 7.74
CA VAL A 103 23.44 -19.25 7.37
C VAL A 103 23.59 -20.60 6.67
N TRP A 104 24.07 -20.60 5.42
CA TRP A 104 24.27 -21.83 4.63
C TRP A 104 23.05 -22.77 4.60
N GLY A 105 21.83 -22.20 4.61
CA GLY A 105 20.61 -22.99 4.64
C GLY A 105 20.25 -23.58 6.02
N ASN A 106 21.08 -23.40 7.03
CA ASN A 106 20.84 -23.91 8.38
C ASN A 106 19.78 -23.05 9.10
N ARG A 107 18.57 -23.56 9.21
CA ARG A 107 17.43 -22.88 9.86
C ARG A 107 17.59 -22.70 11.38
N GLY A 108 18.61 -23.28 11.99
CA GLY A 108 18.99 -23.03 13.41
C GLY A 108 19.87 -21.78 13.59
N ARG A 109 20.44 -21.24 12.52
CA ARG A 109 21.29 -20.03 12.55
C ARG A 109 20.80 -19.01 11.55
N TRP A 110 20.33 -17.87 12.04
CA TRP A 110 19.85 -16.76 11.24
C TRP A 110 20.73 -15.53 11.41
N VAL A 111 20.98 -14.83 10.32
CA VAL A 111 21.72 -13.56 10.31
C VAL A 111 20.89 -12.47 9.63
N ASN A 112 21.13 -11.24 10.09
CA ASN A 112 20.64 -10.03 9.42
C ASN A 112 21.76 -9.51 8.53
N GLN A 113 21.55 -9.56 7.23
CA GLN A 113 22.50 -9.03 6.24
C GLN A 113 22.09 -7.62 5.85
N PRO A 114 23.00 -6.63 5.92
CA PRO A 114 22.75 -5.30 5.39
C PRO A 114 22.59 -5.32 3.87
N ILE A 115 21.63 -4.54 3.37
CA ILE A 115 21.42 -4.25 1.95
C ILE A 115 21.20 -2.73 1.81
N PRO A 116 22.25 -1.92 1.97
CA PRO A 116 22.12 -0.46 2.17
C PRO A 116 21.41 0.25 1.02
N ASP A 117 21.62 -0.18 -0.22
CA ASP A 117 20.96 0.41 -1.40
C ASP A 117 19.46 0.17 -1.45
N ALA A 118 18.96 -0.74 -0.62
CA ALA A 118 17.56 -1.07 -0.54
C ALA A 118 16.78 -0.22 0.47
N GLU A 119 17.44 0.61 1.26
CA GLU A 119 16.76 1.42 2.27
C GLU A 119 15.72 2.35 1.64
N GLY A 120 14.47 2.21 2.09
CA GLY A 120 13.33 3.00 1.60
C GLY A 120 12.82 2.59 0.20
N TRP A 121 13.21 1.44 -0.34
CA TRP A 121 12.76 0.99 -1.66
C TRP A 121 11.24 0.93 -1.79
N PHE A 122 10.53 0.67 -0.70
CA PHE A 122 9.08 0.65 -0.64
C PHE A 122 8.49 1.97 -0.11
N THR A 123 9.04 2.48 0.99
CA THR A 123 8.52 3.66 1.67
C THR A 123 8.64 4.92 0.82
N LYS A 124 9.78 5.16 0.17
CA LYS A 124 9.98 6.37 -0.66
C LYS A 124 8.94 6.51 -1.79
N PRO A 125 8.69 5.50 -2.64
CA PRO A 125 7.62 5.59 -3.64
C PRO A 125 6.22 5.81 -3.04
N MET A 126 5.96 5.29 -1.84
CA MET A 126 4.70 5.49 -1.14
C MET A 126 4.55 6.95 -0.67
N GLU A 127 5.60 7.52 -0.11
CA GLU A 127 5.62 8.92 0.34
C GLU A 127 5.50 9.89 -0.84
N ASP A 128 6.27 9.67 -1.89
CA ASP A 128 6.26 10.51 -3.10
C ASP A 128 4.89 10.54 -3.77
N GLY A 129 4.19 9.41 -3.81
CA GLY A 129 2.86 9.31 -4.42
C GLY A 129 1.71 9.71 -3.48
N ALA A 130 1.95 9.89 -2.19
CA ALA A 130 0.89 10.07 -1.18
C ALA A 130 0.00 11.29 -1.45
N THR A 131 0.59 12.41 -1.86
CA THR A 131 -0.15 13.66 -2.12
C THR A 131 -1.13 13.52 -3.27
N ASP A 132 -0.72 12.89 -4.37
CA ASP A 132 -1.59 12.69 -5.54
C ASP A 132 -2.71 11.69 -5.24
N VAL A 133 -2.39 10.61 -4.55
CA VAL A 133 -3.39 9.62 -4.10
C VAL A 133 -4.42 10.28 -3.19
N ARG A 134 -3.97 11.09 -2.22
CA ARG A 134 -4.87 11.84 -1.33
C ARG A 134 -5.81 12.74 -2.11
N ARG A 135 -5.28 13.51 -3.06
CA ARG A 135 -6.07 14.42 -3.90
C ARG A 135 -7.16 13.68 -4.67
N GLU A 136 -6.83 12.56 -5.28
CA GLU A 136 -7.80 11.75 -6.04
C GLU A 136 -8.86 11.09 -5.13
N ILE A 137 -8.47 10.66 -3.94
CA ILE A 137 -9.42 10.10 -2.97
C ILE A 137 -10.38 11.18 -2.49
N VAL A 138 -9.90 12.37 -2.13
CA VAL A 138 -10.76 13.49 -1.69
C VAL A 138 -11.77 13.86 -2.77
N LYS A 139 -11.33 14.05 -4.02
CA LYS A 139 -12.24 14.31 -5.14
C LYS A 139 -13.32 13.23 -5.30
N THR A 140 -12.94 11.98 -5.12
CA THR A 140 -13.89 10.87 -5.23
C THR A 140 -14.88 10.85 -4.06
N LEU A 141 -14.41 11.13 -2.84
CA LEU A 141 -15.28 11.23 -1.67
C LEU A 141 -16.31 12.36 -1.82
N ASP A 142 -15.90 13.53 -2.29
CA ASP A 142 -16.80 14.66 -2.55
C ASP A 142 -17.87 14.31 -3.60
N ARG A 143 -17.46 13.62 -4.67
CA ARG A 143 -18.40 13.16 -5.70
C ARG A 143 -19.39 12.15 -5.17
N ILE A 144 -18.95 11.19 -4.36
CA ILE A 144 -19.80 10.17 -3.74
C ILE A 144 -20.74 10.80 -2.73
N ALA A 145 -20.26 11.74 -1.90
CA ALA A 145 -21.10 12.46 -0.95
C ALA A 145 -22.22 13.23 -1.65
N LYS A 146 -21.92 13.92 -2.76
CA LYS A 146 -22.93 14.60 -3.59
C LYS A 146 -23.95 13.62 -4.19
N LYS A 147 -23.52 12.43 -4.63
CA LYS A 147 -24.45 11.40 -5.14
C LYS A 147 -25.34 10.85 -4.03
N LEU A 148 -24.80 10.62 -2.84
CA LEU A 148 -25.58 10.20 -1.68
C LEU A 148 -26.66 11.24 -1.31
N ALA A 149 -26.27 12.52 -1.22
CA ALA A 149 -27.20 13.61 -0.90
C ALA A 149 -28.31 13.82 -1.93
N ARG A 150 -28.13 13.35 -3.17
CA ARG A 150 -29.19 13.41 -4.22
C ARG A 150 -30.10 12.19 -4.22
N ARG A 151 -29.64 11.06 -3.69
CA ARG A 151 -30.40 9.79 -3.70
C ARG A 151 -31.24 9.60 -2.44
N TYR A 152 -30.87 10.25 -1.36
CA TYR A 152 -31.45 10.11 -0.02
C TYR A 152 -31.63 11.46 0.67
#